data_ef7dddbecfc4a36dc14bf380365ee0cd
#
_entry.id   ef7dddbecfc4a36dc14bf380365ee0cd
#
_cell.length_a   1.000
_cell.length_b   1.000
_cell.length_c   1.000
_cell.angle_alpha   90.00
_cell.angle_beta   90.00
_cell.angle_gamma   90.00
#
_symmetry.space_group_name_H-M   'P 1'
#
loop_
_entity.id
_entity.type
_entity.pdbx_description
1 polymer ?
#
loop_
_entity_poly.entity_id
_entity_poly.type
_entity_poly.pdbx_seq_one_letter_code
_entity_poly.pdbx_strand_id
1 'polypeptide(L)'
;FQGPATWEEFIGGDGFTGWIRYSKSTDNIDVGGIMQTLGTVSARERVGYEAPYPNATYKAGAQIFPYLIPSELRKNEKAYRDVFEKWDKPFLIANSDNDPVTSNNPRLVEMLKRVPTAEEIVIKGPGHFIQEEAGPEYAQLIIDFINGNPKGFSVEKKLDNFLNLE
;
A
#
# COMPACT_ATOMS: atom_id res chain seq x y z
N PHE A 1 -16.04 9.21 -23.03
CA PHE A 1 -15.82 8.04 -22.18
C PHE A 1 -16.12 8.47 -20.74
N GLN A 2 -17.30 8.09 -20.22
CA GLN A 2 -17.67 8.42 -18.84
C GLN A 2 -17.15 7.29 -17.96
N GLY A 3 -16.12 7.57 -17.17
CA GLY A 3 -15.71 6.72 -16.07
C GLY A 3 -16.66 6.88 -14.87
N PRO A 4 -16.48 6.11 -13.79
CA PRO A 4 -17.27 6.27 -12.59
C PRO A 4 -17.12 7.70 -12.05
N ALA A 5 -18.26 8.34 -11.76
CA ALA A 5 -18.30 9.71 -11.25
C ALA A 5 -18.04 9.78 -9.74
N THR A 6 -18.24 8.67 -9.06
CA THR A 6 -18.06 8.55 -7.62
C THR A 6 -17.08 7.42 -7.28
N TRP A 7 -16.55 7.47 -6.06
CA TRP A 7 -15.70 6.42 -5.53
C TRP A 7 -16.45 5.10 -5.33
N GLU A 8 -17.71 5.16 -4.94
CA GLU A 8 -18.59 4.01 -4.79
C GLU A 8 -18.81 3.27 -6.13
N GLU A 9 -18.98 4.03 -7.22
CA GLU A 9 -19.05 3.45 -8.56
C GLU A 9 -17.73 2.80 -8.99
N PHE A 10 -16.60 3.33 -8.55
CA PHE A 10 -15.30 2.72 -8.77
C PHE A 10 -15.18 1.35 -8.10
N ILE A 11 -15.61 1.22 -6.84
CA ILE A 11 -15.50 -0.05 -6.08
C ILE A 11 -16.34 -1.15 -6.73
N GLY A 12 -17.50 -0.81 -7.27
CA GLY A 12 -18.33 -1.74 -8.04
C GLY A 12 -17.81 -2.08 -9.43
N GLY A 13 -16.68 -1.49 -9.83
CA GLY A 13 -16.16 -1.51 -11.19
C GLY A 13 -14.98 -2.45 -11.43
N ASP A 14 -14.12 -2.06 -12.38
CA ASP A 14 -13.07 -2.89 -12.98
C ASP A 14 -11.74 -2.83 -12.20
N GLY A 15 -11.76 -2.74 -10.89
CA GLY A 15 -10.54 -2.74 -10.06
C GLY A 15 -9.56 -1.62 -10.45
N PHE A 16 -8.29 -1.97 -10.75
CA PHE A 16 -7.26 -1.00 -11.08
C PHE A 16 -7.59 -0.12 -12.31
N THR A 17 -8.22 -0.70 -13.31
CA THR A 17 -8.68 0.06 -14.51
C THR A 17 -9.78 1.04 -14.15
N GLY A 18 -10.69 0.66 -13.26
CA GLY A 18 -11.72 1.54 -12.70
C GLY A 18 -11.09 2.72 -11.95
N TRP A 19 -10.06 2.46 -11.13
CA TRP A 19 -9.34 3.52 -10.42
C TRP A 19 -8.70 4.54 -11.37
N ILE A 20 -8.04 4.08 -12.45
CA ILE A 20 -7.51 4.97 -13.48
C ILE A 20 -8.62 5.81 -14.12
N ARG A 21 -9.76 5.20 -14.43
CA ARG A 21 -10.91 5.92 -15.00
C ARG A 21 -11.47 6.97 -14.04
N TYR A 22 -11.67 6.58 -12.79
CA TYR A 22 -12.12 7.49 -11.74
C TYR A 22 -11.20 8.68 -11.62
N SER A 23 -9.89 8.46 -11.46
CA SER A 23 -8.92 9.53 -11.30
C SER A 23 -8.86 10.51 -12.48
N LYS A 24 -9.18 10.04 -13.70
CA LYS A 24 -9.24 10.88 -14.91
C LYS A 24 -10.55 11.61 -15.10
N SER A 25 -11.64 11.10 -14.56
CA SER A 25 -13.00 11.64 -14.78
C SER A 25 -13.47 12.58 -13.69
N THR A 26 -12.85 12.55 -12.51
CA THR A 26 -13.20 13.44 -11.40
C THR A 26 -12.40 14.72 -11.42
N ASP A 27 -13.06 15.84 -11.14
CA ASP A 27 -12.41 17.14 -10.99
C ASP A 27 -11.76 17.31 -9.61
N ASN A 28 -12.16 16.45 -8.65
CA ASN A 28 -11.66 16.48 -7.27
C ASN A 28 -11.67 15.08 -6.68
N ILE A 29 -10.51 14.43 -6.70
CA ILE A 29 -10.37 13.07 -6.16
C ILE A 29 -10.67 13.04 -4.66
N ASP A 30 -11.50 12.08 -4.21
CA ASP A 30 -11.83 11.86 -2.79
C ASP A 30 -10.76 10.99 -2.14
N VAL A 31 -9.68 11.61 -1.68
CA VAL A 31 -8.55 10.90 -1.06
C VAL A 31 -8.99 10.16 0.21
N GLY A 32 -9.74 10.84 1.07
CA GLY A 32 -10.25 10.23 2.31
C GLY A 32 -11.21 9.08 2.07
N GLY A 33 -12.05 9.17 1.02
CA GLY A 33 -12.95 8.09 0.60
C GLY A 33 -12.19 6.87 0.10
N ILE A 34 -11.12 7.07 -0.67
CA ILE A 34 -10.22 5.98 -1.11
C ILE A 34 -9.65 5.24 0.10
N MET A 35 -9.12 5.99 1.10
CA MET A 35 -8.57 5.42 2.31
C MET A 35 -9.60 4.62 3.12
N GLN A 36 -10.85 5.13 3.22
CA GLN A 36 -11.93 4.42 3.92
C GLN A 36 -12.35 3.12 3.24
N THR A 37 -12.25 3.06 1.93
CA THR A 37 -12.74 1.91 1.18
C THR A 37 -11.76 0.74 1.15
N LEU A 38 -10.47 1.06 1.10
CA LEU A 38 -9.41 0.05 1.02
C LEU A 38 -8.82 -0.30 2.40
N GLY A 39 -9.26 0.39 3.46
CA GLY A 39 -8.79 0.20 4.83
C GLY A 39 -9.87 0.49 5.88
N THR A 40 -9.53 0.28 7.15
CA THR A 40 -10.41 0.51 8.30
C THR A 40 -10.28 1.94 8.86
N VAL A 41 -10.39 2.92 7.96
CA VAL A 41 -10.25 4.35 8.31
C VAL A 41 -11.57 4.91 8.83
N SER A 42 -11.58 5.44 10.04
CA SER A 42 -12.74 6.09 10.65
C SER A 42 -13.10 7.41 9.96
N ALA A 43 -14.30 7.92 10.19
CA ALA A 43 -14.72 9.22 9.68
C ALA A 43 -13.81 10.38 10.15
N ARG A 44 -13.22 10.28 11.33
CA ARG A 44 -12.27 11.26 11.87
C ARG A 44 -10.94 11.22 11.12
N GLU A 45 -10.42 10.03 10.88
CA GLU A 45 -9.17 9.82 10.16
C GLU A 45 -9.32 10.23 8.70
N ARG A 46 -10.47 9.95 8.08
CA ARG A 46 -10.79 10.44 6.73
C ARG A 46 -10.58 11.96 6.59
N VAL A 47 -11.05 12.73 7.57
CA VAL A 47 -10.83 14.19 7.59
C VAL A 47 -9.33 14.51 7.65
N GLY A 48 -8.55 13.73 8.39
CA GLY A 48 -7.09 13.85 8.45
C GLY A 48 -6.43 13.63 7.09
N TYR A 49 -6.90 12.64 6.32
CA TYR A 49 -6.40 12.37 4.95
C TYR A 49 -6.78 13.47 3.95
N GLU A 50 -7.88 14.18 4.15
CA GLU A 50 -8.27 15.33 3.34
C GLU A 50 -7.56 16.64 3.75
N ALA A 51 -7.14 16.77 4.99
CA ALA A 51 -6.58 18.00 5.56
C ALA A 51 -5.38 18.60 4.80
N PRO A 52 -4.45 17.80 4.19
CA PRO A 52 -3.34 18.35 3.41
C PRO A 52 -3.76 19.06 2.12
N TYR A 53 -5.02 18.95 1.70
CA TYR A 53 -5.51 19.42 0.42
C TYR A 53 -6.51 20.57 0.58
N PRO A 54 -6.08 21.85 0.58
CA PRO A 54 -6.99 23.01 0.69
C PRO A 54 -8.05 23.07 -0.40
N ASN A 55 -7.74 22.54 -1.58
CA ASN A 55 -8.65 22.44 -2.73
C ASN A 55 -8.15 21.41 -3.75
N ALA A 56 -8.92 21.15 -4.81
CA ALA A 56 -8.62 20.16 -5.84
C ALA A 56 -7.24 20.32 -6.50
N THR A 57 -6.74 21.55 -6.64
CA THR A 57 -5.43 21.79 -7.28
C THR A 57 -4.28 21.12 -6.52
N TYR A 58 -4.38 21.05 -5.19
CA TYR A 58 -3.37 20.39 -4.37
C TYR A 58 -3.42 18.86 -4.46
N LYS A 59 -4.47 18.28 -5.03
CA LYS A 59 -4.65 16.84 -5.26
C LYS A 59 -4.11 16.35 -6.60
N ALA A 60 -3.54 17.21 -7.42
CA ALA A 60 -3.09 16.86 -8.77
C ALA A 60 -2.11 15.68 -8.80
N GLY A 61 -1.21 15.57 -7.81
CA GLY A 61 -0.30 14.44 -7.66
C GLY A 61 -1.04 13.12 -7.38
N ALA A 62 -1.95 13.13 -6.41
CA ALA A 62 -2.77 11.96 -6.09
C ALA A 62 -3.65 11.53 -7.27
N GLN A 63 -4.17 12.51 -8.01
CA GLN A 63 -5.04 12.28 -9.16
C GLN A 63 -4.33 11.66 -10.36
N ILE A 64 -3.09 12.10 -10.67
CA ILE A 64 -2.34 11.57 -11.82
C ILE A 64 -1.68 10.23 -11.53
N PHE A 65 -1.44 9.90 -10.26
CA PHE A 65 -0.62 8.77 -9.84
C PHE A 65 -1.10 7.41 -10.40
N PRO A 66 -2.41 7.05 -10.40
CA PRO A 66 -2.89 5.79 -10.97
C PRO A 66 -2.53 5.63 -12.46
N TYR A 67 -2.53 6.72 -13.20
CA TYR A 67 -2.18 6.71 -14.61
C TYR A 67 -0.68 6.53 -14.87
N LEU A 68 0.16 7.03 -13.98
CA LEU A 68 1.61 6.90 -14.12
C LEU A 68 2.09 5.45 -14.01
N ILE A 69 1.37 4.59 -13.27
CA ILE A 69 1.74 3.19 -13.12
C ILE A 69 1.86 2.50 -14.48
N PRO A 70 0.81 2.43 -15.33
CA PRO A 70 0.94 1.77 -16.63
C PRO A 70 1.76 2.57 -17.65
N SER A 71 1.77 3.92 -17.60
CA SER A 71 2.49 4.74 -18.57
C SER A 71 4.00 4.65 -18.41
N GLU A 72 4.48 4.46 -17.18
CA GLU A 72 5.91 4.37 -16.86
C GLU A 72 6.40 2.90 -16.68
N LEU A 73 5.52 1.92 -16.90
CA LEU A 73 5.77 0.52 -16.58
C LEU A 73 7.10 0.00 -17.19
N ARG A 74 7.34 0.23 -18.47
CA ARG A 74 8.56 -0.25 -19.15
C ARG A 74 9.83 0.38 -18.62
N LYS A 75 9.77 1.67 -18.32
CA LYS A 75 10.89 2.42 -17.74
C LYS A 75 11.20 1.92 -16.33
N ASN A 76 10.14 1.74 -15.53
CA ASN A 76 10.27 1.24 -14.16
C ASN A 76 10.76 -0.21 -14.13
N GLU A 77 10.28 -1.07 -15.03
CA GLU A 77 10.76 -2.45 -15.16
C GLU A 77 12.26 -2.49 -15.50
N LYS A 78 12.71 -1.65 -16.44
CA LYS A 78 14.13 -1.55 -16.77
C LYS A 78 14.96 -1.08 -15.57
N ALA A 79 14.53 -0.03 -14.89
CA ALA A 79 15.21 0.48 -13.70
C ALA A 79 15.27 -0.56 -12.58
N TYR A 80 14.19 -1.32 -12.38
CA TYR A 80 14.13 -2.41 -11.44
C TYR A 80 15.23 -3.47 -11.73
N ARG A 81 15.32 -3.96 -12.97
CA ARG A 81 16.33 -4.95 -13.37
C ARG A 81 17.75 -4.41 -13.24
N ASP A 82 17.96 -3.16 -13.62
CA ASP A 82 19.29 -2.55 -13.59
C ASP A 82 19.81 -2.33 -12.16
N VAL A 83 18.92 -2.14 -11.20
CA VAL A 83 19.25 -1.79 -9.81
C VAL A 83 18.93 -2.94 -8.86
N PHE A 84 17.64 -3.33 -8.74
CA PHE A 84 17.19 -4.22 -7.67
C PHE A 84 17.54 -5.69 -7.89
N GLU A 85 17.63 -6.18 -9.14
CA GLU A 85 18.12 -7.54 -9.39
C GLU A 85 19.63 -7.71 -9.09
N LYS A 86 20.34 -6.60 -8.85
CA LYS A 86 21.77 -6.57 -8.47
C LYS A 86 21.98 -5.98 -7.07
N TRP A 87 20.90 -5.80 -6.31
CA TRP A 87 20.95 -5.15 -5.00
C TRP A 87 21.65 -6.05 -3.99
N ASP A 88 22.66 -5.53 -3.30
CA ASP A 88 23.50 -6.25 -2.34
C ASP A 88 23.29 -5.83 -0.89
N LYS A 89 22.40 -4.85 -0.65
CA LYS A 89 22.08 -4.37 0.70
C LYS A 89 20.81 -5.06 1.22
N PRO A 90 20.56 -5.06 2.53
CA PRO A 90 19.35 -5.62 3.10
C PRO A 90 18.08 -5.09 2.40
N PHE A 91 17.14 -5.98 2.11
CA PHE A 91 15.88 -5.67 1.46
C PHE A 91 14.74 -6.43 2.12
N LEU A 92 13.77 -5.71 2.68
CA LEU A 92 12.61 -6.30 3.34
C LEU A 92 11.38 -6.22 2.44
N ILE A 93 10.72 -7.35 2.24
CA ILE A 93 9.38 -7.44 1.66
C ILE A 93 8.42 -7.65 2.83
N ALA A 94 7.65 -6.63 3.19
CA ALA A 94 6.66 -6.68 4.26
C ALA A 94 5.26 -6.57 3.67
N ASN A 95 4.61 -7.70 3.49
CA ASN A 95 3.28 -7.81 2.89
C ASN A 95 2.23 -8.17 3.94
N SER A 96 0.96 -7.95 3.59
CA SER A 96 -0.20 -8.49 4.30
C SER A 96 -0.78 -9.68 3.54
N ASP A 97 -1.35 -10.66 4.24
CA ASP A 97 -2.02 -11.81 3.62
C ASP A 97 -3.47 -11.50 3.20
N ASN A 98 -4.02 -10.38 3.65
CA ASN A 98 -5.41 -9.98 3.38
C ASN A 98 -5.52 -8.72 2.51
N ASP A 99 -4.42 -8.31 1.86
CA ASP A 99 -4.44 -7.17 0.94
C ASP A 99 -5.08 -7.57 -0.41
N PRO A 100 -6.24 -7.02 -0.79
CA PRO A 100 -6.91 -7.37 -2.04
C PRO A 100 -6.18 -6.87 -3.29
N VAL A 101 -5.20 -5.96 -3.13
CA VAL A 101 -4.47 -5.33 -4.24
C VAL A 101 -3.18 -6.09 -4.55
N THR A 102 -2.36 -6.37 -3.54
CA THR A 102 -1.02 -6.95 -3.72
C THR A 102 -0.96 -8.44 -3.47
N SER A 103 -1.71 -8.98 -2.51
CA SER A 103 -1.74 -10.43 -2.23
C SER A 103 -2.30 -11.25 -3.40
N ASN A 104 -3.17 -10.64 -4.21
CA ASN A 104 -3.70 -11.25 -5.43
C ASN A 104 -2.80 -11.04 -6.67
N ASN A 105 -1.62 -10.46 -6.51
CA ASN A 105 -0.66 -10.26 -7.60
C ASN A 105 0.64 -11.06 -7.38
N PRO A 106 0.63 -12.38 -7.63
CA PRO A 106 1.81 -13.23 -7.42
C PRO A 106 3.01 -12.79 -8.26
N ARG A 107 2.79 -12.15 -9.42
CA ARG A 107 3.89 -11.64 -10.25
C ARG A 107 4.66 -10.51 -9.57
N LEU A 108 3.98 -9.65 -8.82
CA LEU A 108 4.65 -8.60 -8.05
C LEU A 108 5.53 -9.20 -6.96
N VAL A 109 4.99 -10.16 -6.20
CA VAL A 109 5.73 -10.84 -5.14
C VAL A 109 6.94 -11.60 -5.71
N GLU A 110 6.76 -12.34 -6.79
CA GLU A 110 7.87 -13.03 -7.48
C GLU A 110 8.95 -12.06 -8.00
N MET A 111 8.53 -10.90 -8.51
CA MET A 111 9.46 -9.87 -8.93
C MET A 111 10.30 -9.37 -7.76
N LEU A 112 9.67 -9.04 -6.63
CA LEU A 112 10.37 -8.57 -5.44
C LEU A 112 11.34 -9.64 -4.89
N LYS A 113 10.98 -10.92 -4.95
CA LYS A 113 11.85 -12.04 -4.53
C LYS A 113 13.09 -12.25 -5.40
N ARG A 114 13.18 -11.60 -6.56
CA ARG A 114 14.41 -11.63 -7.38
C ARG A 114 15.52 -10.72 -6.85
N VAL A 115 15.22 -9.86 -5.88
CA VAL A 115 16.25 -9.10 -5.17
C VAL A 115 17.10 -10.09 -4.38
N PRO A 116 18.43 -10.18 -4.59
CA PRO A 116 19.27 -11.25 -4.02
C PRO A 116 19.25 -11.32 -2.50
N THR A 117 19.03 -10.19 -1.84
CA THR A 117 19.01 -10.04 -0.38
C THR A 117 17.60 -9.94 0.19
N ALA A 118 16.56 -10.24 -0.60
CA ALA A 118 15.18 -10.09 -0.17
C ALA A 118 14.82 -11.06 0.96
N GLU A 119 14.28 -10.53 2.03
CA GLU A 119 13.63 -11.27 3.11
C GLU A 119 12.13 -10.94 3.09
N GLU A 120 11.26 -11.95 3.10
CA GLU A 120 9.82 -11.76 3.10
C GLU A 120 9.24 -12.03 4.49
N ILE A 121 8.42 -11.09 4.97
CA ILE A 121 7.60 -11.24 6.16
C ILE A 121 6.16 -10.92 5.79
N VAL A 122 5.24 -11.83 6.13
CA VAL A 122 3.82 -11.66 5.90
C VAL A 122 3.13 -11.36 7.22
N ILE A 123 2.51 -10.18 7.31
CA ILE A 123 1.71 -9.75 8.46
C ILE A 123 0.28 -10.28 8.24
N LYS A 124 -0.23 -11.02 9.20
CA LYS A 124 -1.55 -11.65 9.09
C LYS A 124 -2.65 -10.70 9.53
N GLY A 125 -3.69 -10.61 8.71
CA GLY A 125 -4.95 -9.95 9.05
C GLY A 125 -5.17 -8.59 8.42
N PRO A 126 -4.18 -7.64 8.40
CA PRO A 126 -4.42 -6.32 7.83
C PRO A 126 -4.75 -6.39 6.34
N GLY A 127 -5.52 -5.41 5.87
CA GLY A 127 -5.80 -5.18 4.45
C GLY A 127 -4.69 -4.42 3.74
N HIS A 128 -5.10 -3.60 2.77
CA HIS A 128 -4.19 -2.85 1.89
C HIS A 128 -3.36 -1.79 2.63
N PHE A 129 -3.95 -1.12 3.59
CA PHE A 129 -3.28 -0.09 4.39
C PHE A 129 -2.80 -0.67 5.72
N ILE A 130 -1.73 -1.46 5.68
CA ILE A 130 -1.13 -2.13 6.84
C ILE A 130 -0.84 -1.13 7.98
N GLN A 131 -0.39 0.07 7.65
CA GLN A 131 -0.06 1.12 8.61
C GLN A 131 -1.26 1.61 9.42
N GLU A 132 -2.48 1.50 8.90
CA GLU A 132 -3.71 1.86 9.60
C GLU A 132 -4.22 0.72 10.49
N GLU A 133 -4.07 -0.51 10.04
CA GLU A 133 -4.68 -1.69 10.66
C GLU A 133 -3.73 -2.43 11.62
N ALA A 134 -2.43 -2.37 11.36
CA ALA A 134 -1.38 -3.00 12.16
C ALA A 134 -0.14 -2.09 12.31
N GLY A 135 -0.37 -0.77 12.49
CA GLY A 135 0.69 0.24 12.54
C GLY A 135 1.80 -0.05 13.55
N PRO A 136 1.49 -0.37 14.82
CA PRO A 136 2.51 -0.68 15.83
C PRO A 136 3.38 -1.89 15.46
N GLU A 137 2.77 -2.97 14.97
CA GLU A 137 3.45 -4.19 14.55
C GLU A 137 4.33 -3.91 13.33
N TYR A 138 3.79 -3.16 12.36
CA TYR A 138 4.51 -2.80 11.15
C TYR A 138 5.71 -1.89 11.47
N ALA A 139 5.55 -0.92 12.36
CA ALA A 139 6.63 -0.07 12.82
C ALA A 139 7.72 -0.87 13.54
N GLN A 140 7.34 -1.81 14.40
CA GLN A 140 8.32 -2.66 15.10
C GLN A 140 9.11 -3.54 14.12
N LEU A 141 8.43 -4.10 13.12
CA LEU A 141 9.09 -4.86 12.06
C LEU A 141 10.17 -4.04 11.32
N ILE A 142 9.84 -2.79 10.99
CA ILE A 142 10.79 -1.87 10.35
C ILE A 142 11.98 -1.57 11.26
N ILE A 143 11.74 -1.33 12.55
CA ILE A 143 12.77 -1.10 13.55
C ILE A 143 13.70 -2.31 13.69
N ASP A 144 13.11 -3.51 13.78
CA ASP A 144 13.87 -4.75 13.90
C ASP A 144 14.74 -5.00 12.66
N PHE A 145 14.20 -4.72 11.47
CA PHE A 145 14.96 -4.81 10.23
C PHE A 145 16.13 -3.81 10.19
N ILE A 146 15.91 -2.56 10.56
CA ILE A 146 16.96 -1.53 10.63
C ILE A 146 18.06 -1.93 11.59
N ASN A 147 17.71 -2.56 12.71
CA ASN A 147 18.65 -3.03 13.72
C ASN A 147 19.31 -4.37 13.35
N GLY A 148 19.10 -4.91 12.17
CA GLY A 148 19.67 -6.18 11.72
C GLY A 148 19.04 -7.43 12.37
N ASN A 149 17.82 -7.33 12.88
CA ASN A 149 17.09 -8.38 13.57
C ASN A 149 15.76 -8.78 12.91
N PRO A 150 15.70 -9.01 11.58
CA PRO A 150 14.42 -9.27 10.89
C PRO A 150 13.75 -10.58 11.32
N LYS A 151 14.50 -11.54 11.89
CA LYS A 151 13.99 -12.87 12.28
C LYS A 151 13.35 -12.91 13.69
N GLY A 152 13.36 -11.80 14.42
CA GLY A 152 12.79 -11.73 15.77
C GLY A 152 11.27 -11.51 15.80
N PHE A 153 10.62 -11.31 14.65
CA PHE A 153 9.21 -11.00 14.55
C PHE A 153 8.36 -12.28 14.46
N SER A 154 7.94 -12.79 15.60
CA SER A 154 6.86 -13.78 15.70
C SER A 154 5.61 -13.06 16.20
N VAL A 155 4.61 -12.94 15.33
CA VAL A 155 3.29 -12.33 15.63
C VAL A 155 2.63 -13.00 16.84
N GLU A 156 2.90 -14.28 17.08
CA GLU A 156 2.31 -15.06 18.19
C GLU A 156 2.79 -14.60 19.58
N LYS A 157 3.96 -13.99 19.70
CA LYS A 157 4.53 -13.62 21.02
C LYS A 157 4.11 -12.26 21.55
N LYS A 158 3.49 -11.38 20.77
CA LYS A 158 3.20 -9.98 21.19
C LYS A 158 1.74 -9.70 21.52
N LEU A 159 0.80 -10.49 21.05
CA LEU A 159 -0.59 -10.36 21.52
C LEU A 159 -0.70 -10.59 23.04
N ASP A 160 0.10 -11.51 23.60
CA ASP A 160 0.11 -11.80 25.02
C ASP A 160 0.69 -10.66 25.89
N ASN A 161 1.60 -9.87 25.35
CA ASN A 161 2.19 -8.73 26.09
C ASN A 161 1.33 -7.47 26.05
N PHE A 162 0.48 -7.29 25.04
CA PHE A 162 -0.45 -6.15 24.98
C PHE A 162 -1.70 -6.34 25.83
N LEU A 163 -2.12 -7.57 26.05
CA LEU A 163 -3.27 -7.92 26.89
C LEU A 163 -2.95 -7.97 28.40
N ASN A 164 -1.67 -7.87 28.78
CA ASN A 164 -1.21 -7.95 30.18
C ASN A 164 -0.68 -6.61 30.73
N LEU A 165 -0.98 -5.48 30.09
CA LEU A 165 -0.76 -4.14 30.64
C LEU A 165 -2.06 -3.64 31.28
N GLU A 166 -2.43 -4.17 32.45
CA GLU A 166 -3.26 -3.52 33.46
C GLU A 166 -2.37 -2.88 34.53
#